data_0c36d099f9de092862b57903867804b8
#
_entry.id   0c36d099f9de092862b57903867804b8
#
_cell.length_a   1.000
_cell.length_b   1.000
_cell.length_c   1.000
_cell.angle_alpha   90.00
_cell.angle_beta   90.00
_cell.angle_gamma   90.00
#
_symmetry.space_group_name_H-M   'P 1'
#
loop_
_entity.id
_entity.type
_entity.pdbx_description
1 polymer ?
#
loop_
_entity_poly.entity_id
_entity_poly.type
_entity_poly.pdbx_seq_one_letter_code
_entity_poly.pdbx_strand_id
1 'polypeptide(L)'
;GYHDRGWWRSRYNTTFVLFGGGYYYWDAGYWFPAYGYDQYYNNYAYDEPIYGYNDLAPGQVLENVQLALRDEGYYRGEIDGLIGPETRDALAAYQRDHGLVITSAVDEPTLVTLGLA
;
A
#
# COMPACT_ATOMS: atom_id res chain seq x y z
N GLY A 1 7.82 16.42 5.07
CA GLY A 1 7.52 17.56 4.22
C GLY A 1 7.51 17.20 2.75
N TYR A 2 6.98 18.12 1.95
CA TYR A 2 6.92 17.94 0.51
C TYR A 2 8.23 18.39 -0.14
N HIS A 3 8.77 17.55 -1.01
CA HIS A 3 9.97 17.85 -1.78
C HIS A 3 9.71 17.52 -3.23
N ASP A 4 10.37 18.23 -4.15
CA ASP A 4 10.20 18.01 -5.57
C ASP A 4 10.94 16.76 -6.07
N ARG A 5 10.75 16.45 -7.37
CA ARG A 5 11.37 15.29 -8.00
C ARG A 5 12.88 15.28 -7.88
N GLY A 6 13.51 16.42 -8.08
CA GLY A 6 14.98 16.54 -8.00
C GLY A 6 15.49 16.16 -6.62
N TRP A 7 14.84 16.64 -5.58
CA TRP A 7 15.20 16.30 -4.21
C TRP A 7 15.08 14.80 -3.96
N TRP A 8 13.93 14.21 -4.34
CA TRP A 8 13.68 12.79 -4.15
C TRP A 8 14.71 11.93 -4.88
N ARG A 9 14.98 12.24 -6.15
CA ARG A 9 15.91 11.45 -6.96
C ARG A 9 17.37 11.62 -6.53
N SER A 10 17.73 12.75 -5.94
CA SER A 10 19.07 12.95 -5.41
C SER A 10 19.29 12.19 -4.10
N ARG A 11 18.22 11.97 -3.35
CA ARG A 11 18.30 11.35 -2.03
C ARG A 11 18.11 9.84 -2.06
N TYR A 12 17.28 9.35 -2.96
CA TYR A 12 16.94 7.93 -3.05
C TYR A 12 17.21 7.41 -4.46
N ASN A 13 18.17 6.51 -4.58
CA ASN A 13 18.44 5.79 -5.83
C ASN A 13 17.56 4.54 -5.88
N THR A 14 16.29 4.73 -6.18
CA THR A 14 15.28 3.69 -6.09
C THR A 14 14.19 3.86 -7.17
N THR A 15 13.24 2.94 -7.18
CA THR A 15 12.10 2.97 -8.09
C THR A 15 11.02 3.90 -7.55
N PHE A 16 10.47 4.74 -8.43
CA PHE A 16 9.31 5.59 -8.14
C PHE A 16 8.17 5.17 -9.05
N VAL A 17 6.99 4.92 -8.48
CA VAL A 17 5.80 4.50 -9.25
C VAL A 17 4.59 5.34 -8.83
N LEU A 18 3.68 5.54 -9.79
CA LEU A 18 2.41 6.22 -9.55
C LEU A 18 1.41 5.22 -8.98
N PHE A 19 0.78 5.57 -7.85
CA PHE A 19 -0.25 4.76 -7.24
C PHE A 19 -1.23 5.64 -6.48
N GLY A 20 -2.53 5.48 -6.75
CA GLY A 20 -3.58 6.13 -5.96
C GLY A 20 -3.51 7.65 -5.91
N GLY A 21 -3.08 8.30 -6.98
CA GLY A 21 -3.03 9.76 -7.07
C GLY A 21 -1.70 10.39 -6.66
N GLY A 22 -0.68 9.59 -6.37
CA GLY A 22 0.65 10.12 -6.04
C GLY A 22 1.76 9.12 -6.28
N TYR A 23 2.98 9.59 -6.28
CA TYR A 23 4.15 8.73 -6.47
C TYR A 23 4.61 8.13 -5.14
N TYR A 24 4.99 6.86 -5.21
CA TYR A 24 5.57 6.11 -4.10
C TYR A 24 6.99 5.70 -4.46
N TYR A 25 7.86 5.60 -3.46
CA TYR A 25 9.22 5.11 -3.65
C TYR A 25 9.46 3.85 -2.83
N TRP A 26 10.33 2.97 -3.36
CA TRP A 26 10.70 1.72 -2.71
C TRP A 26 11.84 1.94 -1.74
N ASP A 27 11.69 1.47 -0.51
CA ASP A 27 12.75 1.48 0.48
C ASP A 27 12.52 0.41 1.55
N ALA A 28 13.53 -0.39 1.83
CA ALA A 28 13.55 -1.35 2.93
C ALA A 28 12.32 -2.27 3.00
N GLY A 29 11.86 -2.74 1.85
CA GLY A 29 10.73 -3.67 1.77
C GLY A 29 9.35 -3.04 1.71
N TYR A 30 9.27 -1.72 1.75
CA TYR A 30 8.01 -1.00 1.72
C TYR A 30 7.98 0.06 0.63
N TRP A 31 6.77 0.36 0.16
CA TRP A 31 6.48 1.51 -0.67
C TRP A 31 6.05 2.67 0.23
N PHE A 32 6.69 3.82 0.07
CA PHE A 32 6.40 5.03 0.86
C PHE A 32 5.96 6.17 -0.04
N PRO A 33 5.02 7.02 0.41
CA PRO A 33 4.64 8.20 -0.37
C PRO A 33 5.82 9.15 -0.56
N ALA A 34 6.04 9.57 -1.82
CA ALA A 34 7.05 10.58 -2.16
C ALA A 34 6.36 11.92 -2.36
N TYR A 35 5.98 12.55 -1.26
CA TYR A 35 5.20 13.80 -1.29
C TYR A 35 5.92 14.90 -2.06
N GLY A 36 5.22 15.47 -3.04
CA GLY A 36 5.75 16.55 -3.88
C GLY A 36 6.56 16.10 -5.08
N TYR A 37 6.79 14.79 -5.24
CA TYR A 37 7.55 14.26 -6.38
C TYR A 37 6.97 14.75 -7.72
N ASP A 38 5.65 14.77 -7.84
CA ASP A 38 4.96 15.33 -9.00
C ASP A 38 3.81 16.22 -8.51
N GLN A 39 3.83 17.49 -8.93
CA GLN A 39 2.81 18.45 -8.48
C GLN A 39 1.41 18.12 -8.99
N TYR A 40 1.31 17.38 -10.10
CA TYR A 40 0.01 16.98 -10.66
C TYR A 40 -0.55 15.71 -10.01
N TYR A 41 0.31 14.92 -9.35
CA TYR A 41 -0.07 13.67 -8.72
C TYR A 41 0.41 13.68 -7.27
N ASN A 42 -0.19 14.55 -6.48
CA ASN A 42 0.19 14.73 -5.07
C ASN A 42 -1.05 14.74 -4.16
N ASN A 43 -2.06 13.96 -4.54
CA ASN A 43 -3.32 13.85 -3.81
C ASN A 43 -3.46 12.42 -3.27
N TYR A 44 -2.72 12.13 -2.22
CA TYR A 44 -2.67 10.79 -1.63
C TYR A 44 -3.94 10.51 -0.84
N ALA A 45 -4.78 9.61 -1.37
CA ALA A 45 -5.94 9.11 -0.65
C ALA A 45 -5.55 8.20 0.51
N TYR A 46 -4.36 7.58 0.40
CA TYR A 46 -3.78 6.71 1.41
C TYR A 46 -2.30 7.11 1.55
N ASP A 47 -1.85 7.35 2.76
CA ASP A 47 -0.51 7.88 3.00
C ASP A 47 0.34 7.02 3.93
N GLU A 48 -0.08 5.79 4.22
CA GLU A 48 0.71 4.86 5.00
C GLU A 48 1.58 3.99 4.10
N PRO A 49 2.70 3.44 4.65
CA PRO A 49 3.53 2.52 3.88
C PRO A 49 2.78 1.27 3.44
N ILE A 50 3.14 0.74 2.27
CA ILE A 50 2.56 -0.48 1.71
C ILE A 50 3.68 -1.51 1.61
N TYR A 51 3.52 -2.65 2.30
CA TYR A 51 4.51 -3.72 2.23
C TYR A 51 4.58 -4.26 0.81
N GLY A 52 5.79 -4.23 0.24
CA GLY A 52 6.04 -4.75 -1.09
C GLY A 52 6.79 -6.06 -1.03
N TYR A 53 6.31 -7.06 -1.76
CA TYR A 53 6.94 -8.37 -1.81
C TYR A 53 7.03 -8.80 -3.28
N ASN A 54 7.98 -9.70 -3.57
CA ASN A 54 8.18 -10.26 -4.91
C ASN A 54 8.33 -9.20 -6.00
N ASP A 55 8.89 -8.04 -5.67
CA ASP A 55 9.09 -6.91 -6.60
C ASP A 55 7.79 -6.39 -7.23
N LEU A 56 6.65 -6.59 -6.56
CA LEU A 56 5.36 -6.13 -7.05
C LEU A 56 5.17 -4.63 -6.81
N ALA A 57 4.55 -3.96 -7.77
CA ALA A 57 4.12 -2.57 -7.62
C ALA A 57 2.98 -2.48 -6.59
N PRO A 58 2.76 -1.30 -5.96
CA PRO A 58 1.71 -1.16 -4.94
C PRO A 58 0.33 -1.60 -5.39
N GLY A 59 -0.06 -1.25 -6.62
CA GLY A 59 -1.38 -1.64 -7.14
C GLY A 59 -1.57 -3.14 -7.24
N GLN A 60 -0.53 -3.86 -7.62
CA GLN A 60 -0.59 -5.33 -7.68
C GLN A 60 -0.66 -5.94 -6.28
N VAL A 61 0.09 -5.39 -5.33
CA VAL A 61 0.00 -5.83 -3.93
C VAL A 61 -1.44 -5.67 -3.43
N LEU A 62 -2.05 -4.52 -3.70
CA LEU A 62 -3.43 -4.25 -3.27
C LEU A 62 -4.45 -5.18 -3.92
N GLU A 63 -4.30 -5.49 -5.21
CA GLU A 63 -5.19 -6.46 -5.86
C GLU A 63 -5.09 -7.83 -5.19
N ASN A 64 -3.87 -8.28 -4.90
CA ASN A 64 -3.65 -9.57 -4.24
C ASN A 64 -4.23 -9.58 -2.83
N VAL A 65 -4.09 -8.48 -2.09
CA VAL A 65 -4.68 -8.34 -0.75
C VAL A 65 -6.19 -8.38 -0.82
N GLN A 66 -6.80 -7.64 -1.74
CA GLN A 66 -8.27 -7.62 -1.90
C GLN A 66 -8.80 -9.00 -2.27
N LEU A 67 -8.13 -9.70 -3.17
CA LEU A 67 -8.50 -11.07 -3.54
C LEU A 67 -8.41 -12.01 -2.34
N ALA A 68 -7.33 -11.96 -1.57
CA ALA A 68 -7.15 -12.80 -0.39
C ALA A 68 -8.21 -12.51 0.68
N LEU A 69 -8.49 -11.23 0.94
CA LEU A 69 -9.52 -10.82 1.90
C LEU A 69 -10.92 -11.23 1.43
N ARG A 70 -11.19 -11.14 0.12
CA ARG A 70 -12.45 -11.60 -0.45
C ARG A 70 -12.62 -13.11 -0.26
N ASP A 71 -11.58 -13.86 -0.55
CA ASP A 71 -11.63 -15.33 -0.45
C ASP A 71 -11.87 -15.80 0.98
N GLU A 72 -11.45 -15.02 1.97
CA GLU A 72 -11.70 -15.33 3.37
C GLU A 72 -12.95 -14.63 3.95
N GLY A 73 -13.71 -13.93 3.10
CA GLY A 73 -14.99 -13.34 3.49
C GLY A 73 -14.92 -11.97 4.14
N TYR A 74 -13.77 -11.30 4.10
CA TYR A 74 -13.60 -9.98 4.72
C TYR A 74 -13.88 -8.82 3.78
N TYR A 75 -13.69 -9.01 2.48
CA TYR A 75 -13.83 -7.94 1.50
C TYR A 75 -14.88 -8.28 0.46
N ARG A 76 -15.78 -7.32 0.20
CA ARG A 76 -16.88 -7.48 -0.78
C ARG A 76 -16.88 -6.42 -1.88
N GLY A 77 -15.90 -5.51 -1.85
CA GLY A 77 -15.77 -4.44 -2.83
C GLY A 77 -15.14 -4.90 -4.14
N GLU A 78 -14.91 -3.97 -5.03
CA GLU A 78 -14.22 -4.22 -6.28
C GLU A 78 -12.74 -4.54 -6.05
N ILE A 79 -12.20 -5.42 -6.90
CA ILE A 79 -10.77 -5.68 -6.94
C ILE A 79 -10.14 -4.65 -7.87
N ASP A 80 -9.91 -3.47 -7.33
CA ASP A 80 -9.44 -2.32 -8.10
C ASP A 80 -7.98 -1.94 -7.83
N GLY A 81 -7.33 -2.63 -6.88
CA GLY A 81 -5.94 -2.36 -6.55
C GLY A 81 -5.73 -1.04 -5.81
N LEU A 82 -6.79 -0.45 -5.26
CA LEU A 82 -6.73 0.81 -4.52
C LEU A 82 -7.09 0.58 -3.05
N ILE A 83 -6.70 1.51 -2.19
CA ILE A 83 -7.06 1.46 -0.77
C ILE A 83 -8.10 2.53 -0.50
N GLY A 84 -9.34 2.09 -0.30
CA GLY A 84 -10.43 2.94 0.16
C GLY A 84 -10.91 2.52 1.54
N PRO A 85 -11.98 3.16 2.05
CA PRO A 85 -12.51 2.83 3.37
C PRO A 85 -12.90 1.36 3.52
N GLU A 86 -13.49 0.76 2.48
CA GLU A 86 -13.94 -0.63 2.52
C GLU A 86 -12.78 -1.62 2.64
N THR A 87 -11.68 -1.37 1.90
CA THR A 87 -10.46 -2.19 2.00
C THR A 87 -9.83 -2.04 3.39
N ARG A 88 -9.79 -0.82 3.92
CA ARG A 88 -9.23 -0.56 5.25
C ARG A 88 -10.04 -1.23 6.35
N ASP A 89 -11.35 -1.22 6.24
CA ASP A 89 -12.23 -1.90 7.20
C ASP A 89 -12.02 -3.42 7.14
N ALA A 90 -11.86 -3.97 5.95
CA ALA A 90 -11.59 -5.39 5.77
C ALA A 90 -10.23 -5.79 6.39
N LEU A 91 -9.21 -4.97 6.19
CA LEU A 91 -7.90 -5.19 6.80
C LEU A 91 -7.99 -5.17 8.33
N ALA A 92 -8.68 -4.18 8.89
CA ALA A 92 -8.85 -4.06 10.35
C ALA A 92 -9.56 -5.28 10.93
N ALA A 93 -10.64 -5.73 10.29
CA ALA A 93 -11.39 -6.91 10.73
C ALA A 93 -10.54 -8.18 10.66
N TYR A 94 -9.79 -8.36 9.58
CA TYR A 94 -8.89 -9.50 9.44
C TYR A 94 -7.81 -9.49 10.52
N GLN A 95 -7.17 -8.34 10.73
CA GLN A 95 -6.13 -8.18 11.76
C GLN A 95 -6.67 -8.49 13.14
N ARG A 96 -7.86 -7.99 13.47
CA ARG A 96 -8.50 -8.26 14.76
C ARG A 96 -8.73 -9.77 14.96
N ASP A 97 -9.28 -10.43 13.95
CA ASP A 97 -9.64 -11.84 14.06
C ASP A 97 -8.43 -12.77 14.09
N HIS A 98 -7.28 -12.31 13.62
CA HIS A 98 -6.05 -13.09 13.58
C HIS A 98 -5.03 -12.67 14.64
N GLY A 99 -5.44 -11.84 15.61
CA GLY A 99 -4.55 -11.46 16.71
C GLY A 99 -3.41 -10.55 16.32
N LEU A 100 -3.51 -9.86 15.19
CA LEU A 100 -2.51 -8.91 14.72
C LEU A 100 -2.79 -7.52 15.29
N VAL A 101 -1.78 -6.66 15.26
CA VAL A 101 -1.99 -5.23 15.58
C VAL A 101 -2.96 -4.66 14.53
N ILE A 102 -4.00 -3.97 14.99
CA ILE A 102 -5.04 -3.42 14.11
C ILE A 102 -4.54 -2.07 13.59
N THR A 103 -3.95 -2.09 12.40
CA THR A 103 -3.38 -0.89 11.76
C THR A 103 -4.25 -0.39 10.62
N SER A 104 -5.13 -1.23 10.07
CA SER A 104 -5.84 -1.00 8.80
C SER A 104 -4.87 -0.80 7.62
N ALA A 105 -3.61 -1.14 7.80
CA ALA A 105 -2.56 -0.94 6.81
C ALA A 105 -2.13 -2.25 6.17
N VAL A 106 -1.52 -2.13 4.99
CA VAL A 106 -0.97 -3.26 4.24
C VAL A 106 0.45 -3.50 4.75
N ASP A 107 0.55 -4.12 5.91
CA ASP A 107 1.83 -4.35 6.57
C ASP A 107 2.30 -5.80 6.44
N GLU A 108 3.59 -6.01 6.73
CA GLU A 108 4.20 -7.33 6.57
C GLU A 108 3.49 -8.43 7.36
N PRO A 109 3.21 -8.25 8.67
CA PRO A 109 2.55 -9.32 9.43
C PRO A 109 1.21 -9.75 8.84
N THR A 110 0.46 -8.80 8.30
CA THR A 110 -0.83 -9.07 7.67
C THR A 110 -0.66 -9.88 6.39
N LEU A 111 0.29 -9.50 5.53
CA LEU A 111 0.51 -10.21 4.27
C LEU A 111 1.09 -11.60 4.50
N VAL A 112 1.94 -11.77 5.49
CA VAL A 112 2.45 -13.09 5.87
C VAL A 112 1.31 -13.98 6.34
N THR A 113 0.43 -13.46 7.19
CA THR A 113 -0.72 -14.21 7.73
C THR A 113 -1.72 -14.56 6.62
N LEU A 114 -1.91 -13.65 5.65
CA LEU A 114 -2.74 -13.93 4.46
C LEU A 114 -2.12 -14.97 3.52
N GLY A 115 -0.86 -15.33 3.71
CA GLY A 115 -0.18 -16.29 2.87
C GLY A 115 0.39 -15.71 1.57
N LEU A 116 0.50 -14.39 1.49
CA LEU A 116 0.98 -13.70 0.28
C LEU A 116 2.50 -13.50 0.31
N ALA A 117 3.08 -13.37 1.49
CA ALA A 117 4.50 -13.06 1.62
C ALA A 117 5.22 -14.08 2.50
#